data_54b6759ffe3c22591ca4837c7aa122af
#
_entry.id   54b6759ffe3c22591ca4837c7aa122af
#
_cell.length_a   1.000
_cell.length_b   1.000
_cell.length_c   1.000
_cell.angle_alpha   90.00
_cell.angle_beta   90.00
_cell.angle_gamma   90.00
#
_symmetry.space_group_name_H-M   'P 1'
#
loop_
_entity.id
_entity.type
_entity.pdbx_description
1 polymer ?
#
loop_
_entity_poly.entity_id
_entity_poly.type
_entity_poly.pdbx_seq_one_letter_code
_entity_poly.pdbx_strand_id
1 'polypeptide(L)'
;MTFPPVKSPLKFYAVVPTADWVERMVKAGADTVQLRCKTLHGDELKREIARCVAACRGSRTQLFINDHWREAIEAGAYGVHLGQEDMDTADLAAIAAGLRLGLSTHSVAELDRALSVHPSYVASGAIFPTTTKQMPTAPQGLDKLREYVKQAGGTPVVAIGGIDLNNAEEVLATGVSSLAVVRAVTEATNPEAVVKAFQALWNE
;
A
#
# COMPACT_ATOMS: atom_id res chain seq x y z
N MET A 1 19.25 -9.56 1.97
CA MET A 1 18.73 -8.44 2.78
C MET A 1 17.31 -8.81 3.16
N THR A 2 16.80 -8.45 4.33
CA THR A 2 15.44 -8.78 4.76
C THR A 2 14.84 -7.56 5.46
N PHE A 3 13.64 -7.16 5.06
CA PHE A 3 12.94 -6.05 5.69
C PHE A 3 12.10 -6.52 6.87
N PRO A 4 11.87 -5.64 7.89
CA PRO A 4 11.02 -5.99 9.01
C PRO A 4 9.62 -6.41 8.54
N PRO A 5 9.02 -7.45 9.14
CA PRO A 5 7.65 -7.84 8.80
C PRO A 5 6.65 -6.77 9.23
N VAL A 6 5.47 -6.74 8.60
CA VAL A 6 4.35 -5.93 9.08
C VAL A 6 3.91 -6.39 10.47
N LYS A 7 3.55 -5.45 11.33
CA LYS A 7 3.18 -5.75 12.74
C LYS A 7 1.82 -6.44 12.88
N SER A 8 0.95 -6.21 11.92
CA SER A 8 -0.40 -6.78 11.84
C SER A 8 -0.82 -6.97 10.39
N PRO A 9 -1.83 -7.80 10.09
CA PRO A 9 -2.37 -7.92 8.74
C PRO A 9 -2.75 -6.56 8.16
N LEU A 10 -2.38 -6.30 6.91
CA LEU A 10 -2.62 -5.00 6.26
C LEU A 10 -4.10 -4.73 5.96
N LYS A 11 -4.88 -5.79 5.77
CA LYS A 11 -6.34 -5.76 5.54
C LYS A 11 -6.80 -4.64 4.60
N PHE A 12 -7.61 -3.72 5.11
CA PHE A 12 -8.03 -2.54 4.36
C PHE A 12 -6.88 -1.54 4.23
N TYR A 13 -6.58 -1.15 3.00
CA TYR A 13 -5.43 -0.33 2.67
C TYR A 13 -5.88 0.89 1.83
N ALA A 14 -5.91 2.07 2.42
CA ALA A 14 -6.26 3.30 1.72
C ALA A 14 -5.01 3.98 1.14
N VAL A 15 -5.00 4.30 -0.15
CA VAL A 15 -3.98 5.12 -0.78
C VAL A 15 -4.54 6.52 -1.00
N VAL A 16 -3.96 7.53 -0.35
CA VAL A 16 -4.52 8.87 -0.26
C VAL A 16 -3.48 9.96 -0.52
N PRO A 17 -3.89 11.15 -1.01
CA PRO A 17 -2.93 12.14 -1.53
C PRO A 17 -2.38 13.13 -0.51
N THR A 18 -3.00 13.30 0.68
CA THR A 18 -2.64 14.36 1.64
C THR A 18 -2.68 13.89 3.09
N ALA A 19 -2.04 14.66 3.99
CA ALA A 19 -2.11 14.40 5.42
C ALA A 19 -3.54 14.55 5.99
N ASP A 20 -4.35 15.45 5.47
CA ASP A 20 -5.77 15.56 5.86
C ASP A 20 -6.50 14.23 5.61
N TRP A 21 -6.26 13.60 4.48
CA TRP A 21 -6.80 12.28 4.17
C TRP A 21 -6.24 11.19 5.08
N VAL A 22 -4.94 11.22 5.37
CA VAL A 22 -4.33 10.25 6.31
C VAL A 22 -4.97 10.38 7.69
N GLU A 23 -5.11 11.60 8.23
CA GLU A 23 -5.78 11.85 9.50
C GLU A 23 -7.22 11.34 9.52
N ARG A 24 -7.94 11.56 8.41
CA ARG A 24 -9.31 11.08 8.25
C ARG A 24 -9.39 9.55 8.27
N MET A 25 -8.49 8.88 7.56
CA MET A 25 -8.42 7.41 7.53
C MET A 25 -8.04 6.82 8.88
N VAL A 26 -7.10 7.43 9.59
CA VAL A 26 -6.72 7.03 10.96
C VAL A 26 -7.93 7.15 11.91
N LYS A 27 -8.67 8.26 11.86
CA LYS A 27 -9.89 8.44 12.67
C LYS A 27 -10.99 7.42 12.32
N ALA A 28 -11.09 7.03 11.05
CA ALA A 28 -12.01 5.98 10.61
C ALA A 28 -11.57 4.57 11.03
N GLY A 29 -10.33 4.41 11.51
CA GLY A 29 -9.77 3.15 11.98
C GLY A 29 -9.21 2.27 10.86
N ALA A 30 -8.80 2.84 9.72
CA ALA A 30 -8.18 2.09 8.64
C ALA A 30 -6.97 1.28 9.13
N ASP A 31 -6.82 0.04 8.66
CA ASP A 31 -5.72 -0.84 9.07
C ASP A 31 -4.38 -0.34 8.51
N THR A 32 -4.39 0.09 7.25
CA THR A 32 -3.20 0.57 6.54
C THR A 32 -3.55 1.80 5.70
N VAL A 33 -2.64 2.77 5.69
CA VAL A 33 -2.75 3.98 4.87
C VAL A 33 -1.42 4.24 4.17
N GLN A 34 -1.48 4.62 2.90
CA GLN A 34 -0.33 5.11 2.16
C GLN A 34 -0.53 6.58 1.80
N LEU A 35 0.43 7.43 2.17
CA LEU A 35 0.53 8.76 1.63
C LEU A 35 1.18 8.70 0.24
N ARG A 36 0.41 9.02 -0.80
CA ARG A 36 0.88 9.15 -2.18
C ARG A 36 0.79 10.61 -2.62
N CYS A 37 1.73 11.42 -2.13
CA CYS A 37 1.83 12.84 -2.44
C CYS A 37 2.71 13.03 -3.68
N LYS A 38 2.16 13.61 -4.75
CA LYS A 38 2.86 13.85 -6.03
C LYS A 38 3.10 15.33 -6.32
N THR A 39 2.61 16.22 -5.47
CA THR A 39 2.59 17.66 -5.71
C THR A 39 3.51 18.47 -4.80
N LEU A 40 3.84 17.95 -3.62
CA LEU A 40 4.69 18.64 -2.66
C LEU A 40 6.16 18.21 -2.80
N HIS A 41 7.07 19.12 -2.49
CA HIS A 41 8.50 18.90 -2.56
C HIS A 41 9.21 19.63 -1.40
N GLY A 42 10.48 19.26 -1.13
CA GLY A 42 11.32 19.93 -0.15
C GLY A 42 10.68 19.98 1.26
N ASP A 43 10.75 21.14 1.90
CA ASP A 43 10.27 21.31 3.27
C ASP A 43 8.76 21.16 3.42
N GLU A 44 7.98 21.44 2.38
CA GLU A 44 6.52 21.21 2.40
C GLU A 44 6.22 19.73 2.46
N LEU A 45 6.89 18.92 1.65
CA LEU A 45 6.77 17.46 1.68
C LEU A 45 7.19 16.89 3.05
N LYS A 46 8.30 17.36 3.60
CA LYS A 46 8.76 16.93 4.93
C LYS A 46 7.74 17.23 6.02
N ARG A 47 7.13 18.41 6.01
CA ARG A 47 6.05 18.77 6.96
C ARG A 47 4.83 17.88 6.77
N GLU A 48 4.44 17.60 5.53
CA GLU A 48 3.30 16.74 5.21
C GLU A 48 3.52 15.32 5.74
N ILE A 49 4.70 14.74 5.49
CA ILE A 49 5.06 13.40 5.97
C ILE A 49 5.12 13.37 7.51
N ALA A 50 5.75 14.37 8.14
CA ALA A 50 5.82 14.45 9.60
C ALA A 50 4.43 14.54 10.24
N ARG A 51 3.50 15.25 9.61
CA ARG A 51 2.11 15.33 10.03
C ARG A 51 1.40 13.97 9.93
N CYS A 52 1.62 13.23 8.86
CA CYS A 52 1.09 11.87 8.70
C CYS A 52 1.63 10.92 9.79
N VAL A 53 2.93 10.97 10.05
CA VAL A 53 3.57 10.16 11.12
C VAL A 53 2.96 10.51 12.48
N ALA A 54 2.77 11.79 12.78
CA ALA A 54 2.15 12.24 14.03
C ALA A 54 0.69 11.75 14.15
N ALA A 55 -0.08 11.79 13.08
CA ALA A 55 -1.47 11.32 13.05
C ALA A 55 -1.61 9.83 13.35
N CYS A 56 -0.63 9.02 12.91
CA CYS A 56 -0.64 7.58 13.15
C CYS A 56 -0.10 7.18 14.52
N ARG A 57 0.55 8.10 15.25
CA ARG A 57 1.14 7.82 16.58
C ARG A 57 0.07 7.41 17.57
N GLY A 58 0.27 6.28 18.23
CA GLY A 58 -0.68 5.71 19.19
C GLY A 58 -1.92 5.05 18.58
N SER A 59 -2.05 5.05 17.24
CA SER A 59 -3.08 4.31 16.53
C SER A 59 -2.58 2.90 16.13
N ARG A 60 -3.49 2.06 15.63
CA ARG A 60 -3.14 0.76 15.01
C ARG A 60 -2.84 0.87 13.52
N THR A 61 -3.08 2.03 12.92
CA THR A 61 -2.92 2.26 11.48
C THR A 61 -1.45 2.19 11.09
N GLN A 62 -1.13 1.37 10.11
CA GLN A 62 0.20 1.22 9.53
C GLN A 62 0.38 2.23 8.40
N LEU A 63 1.36 3.14 8.52
CA LEU A 63 1.59 4.21 7.55
C LEU A 63 2.76 3.88 6.62
N PHE A 64 2.49 3.85 5.33
CA PHE A 64 3.52 3.78 4.29
C PHE A 64 3.62 5.10 3.52
N ILE A 65 4.85 5.55 3.26
CA ILE A 65 5.13 6.73 2.44
C ILE A 65 5.51 6.25 1.04
N ASN A 66 4.82 6.74 0.01
CA ASN A 66 5.10 6.35 -1.38
C ASN A 66 6.31 7.14 -1.92
N ASP A 67 7.29 6.47 -2.51
CA ASP A 67 8.51 6.96 -3.19
C ASP A 67 9.52 7.70 -2.29
N HIS A 68 9.09 8.57 -1.41
CA HIS A 68 9.92 9.50 -0.63
C HIS A 68 10.60 8.83 0.58
N TRP A 69 11.48 7.86 0.29
CA TRP A 69 12.09 7.04 1.34
C TRP A 69 13.05 7.79 2.27
N ARG A 70 13.75 8.83 1.75
CA ARG A 70 14.65 9.65 2.57
C ARG A 70 13.87 10.43 3.63
N GLU A 71 12.81 11.10 3.21
CA GLU A 71 11.92 11.86 4.08
C GLU A 71 11.16 10.94 5.06
N ALA A 72 10.82 9.73 4.62
CA ALA A 72 10.21 8.72 5.48
C ALA A 72 11.15 8.25 6.60
N ILE A 73 12.45 8.04 6.29
CA ILE A 73 13.48 7.72 7.30
C ILE A 73 13.65 8.89 8.28
N GLU A 74 13.79 10.12 7.75
CA GLU A 74 13.96 11.33 8.57
C GLU A 74 12.79 11.55 9.54
N ALA A 75 11.57 11.30 9.08
CA ALA A 75 10.36 11.44 9.88
C ALA A 75 10.08 10.27 10.83
N GLY A 76 10.81 9.16 10.73
CA GLY A 76 10.55 7.95 11.50
C GLY A 76 9.21 7.28 11.14
N ALA A 77 8.88 7.23 9.83
CA ALA A 77 7.68 6.58 9.35
C ALA A 77 7.69 5.06 9.65
N TYR A 78 6.53 4.42 9.55
CA TYR A 78 6.39 2.98 9.73
C TYR A 78 7.01 2.18 8.57
N GLY A 79 6.85 2.67 7.34
CA GLY A 79 7.38 2.02 6.14
C GLY A 79 7.33 2.91 4.91
N VAL A 80 7.89 2.39 3.83
CA VAL A 80 7.84 3.00 2.50
C VAL A 80 7.27 2.02 1.49
N HIS A 81 6.68 2.58 0.43
CA HIS A 81 6.24 1.83 -0.74
C HIS A 81 6.96 2.35 -1.98
N LEU A 82 7.63 1.46 -2.71
CA LEU A 82 8.43 1.81 -3.88
C LEU A 82 7.93 1.09 -5.14
N GLY A 83 8.14 1.73 -6.29
CA GLY A 83 8.02 1.12 -7.60
C GLY A 83 9.26 0.34 -8.01
N GLN A 84 9.20 -0.32 -9.17
CA GLN A 84 10.33 -1.10 -9.69
C GLN A 84 11.56 -0.24 -10.03
N GLU A 85 11.33 0.98 -10.57
CA GLU A 85 12.40 1.93 -10.90
C GLU A 85 13.08 2.48 -9.64
N ASP A 86 12.32 2.70 -8.58
CA ASP A 86 12.85 3.21 -7.32
C ASP A 86 13.78 2.21 -6.62
N MET A 87 13.57 0.90 -6.84
CA MET A 87 14.45 -0.14 -6.29
C MET A 87 15.92 -0.01 -6.77
N ASP A 88 16.15 0.56 -7.96
CA ASP A 88 17.49 0.70 -8.53
C ASP A 88 18.24 1.92 -7.95
N THR A 89 17.52 2.88 -7.42
CA THR A 89 18.07 4.16 -6.96
C THR A 89 17.98 4.36 -5.45
N ALA A 90 17.12 3.60 -4.77
CA ALA A 90 16.94 3.69 -3.32
C ALA A 90 18.08 2.98 -2.56
N ASP A 91 18.48 3.55 -1.43
CA ASP A 91 19.35 2.86 -0.47
C ASP A 91 18.53 1.88 0.36
N LEU A 92 18.39 0.66 -0.17
CA LEU A 92 17.62 -0.40 0.49
C LEU A 92 18.19 -0.79 1.85
N ALA A 93 19.50 -0.65 2.07
CA ALA A 93 20.11 -0.94 3.37
C ALA A 93 19.70 0.10 4.42
N ALA A 94 19.69 1.39 4.05
CA ALA A 94 19.20 2.46 4.93
C ALA A 94 17.71 2.27 5.27
N ILE A 95 16.88 1.86 4.29
CA ILE A 95 15.47 1.57 4.53
C ILE A 95 15.31 0.38 5.48
N ALA A 96 16.03 -0.72 5.24
CA ALA A 96 15.95 -1.93 6.05
C ALA A 96 16.39 -1.74 7.50
N ALA A 97 17.18 -0.72 7.78
CA ALA A 97 17.65 -0.39 9.14
C ALA A 97 16.51 0.03 10.10
N GLY A 98 15.36 0.48 9.57
CA GLY A 98 14.27 0.94 10.44
C GLY A 98 12.86 0.87 9.85
N LEU A 99 12.73 0.79 8.53
CA LEU A 99 11.45 0.84 7.86
C LEU A 99 11.04 -0.50 7.22
N ARG A 100 9.75 -0.68 7.08
CA ARG A 100 9.15 -1.74 6.27
C ARG A 100 9.14 -1.31 4.81
N LEU A 101 9.24 -2.29 3.92
CA LEU A 101 9.23 -2.05 2.48
C LEU A 101 8.06 -2.77 1.81
N GLY A 102 7.23 -2.00 1.11
CA GLY A 102 6.27 -2.51 0.13
C GLY A 102 6.79 -2.27 -1.28
N LEU A 103 6.55 -3.21 -2.19
CA LEU A 103 6.99 -3.12 -3.58
C LEU A 103 5.84 -3.36 -4.55
N SER A 104 5.66 -2.46 -5.53
CA SER A 104 4.73 -2.63 -6.65
C SER A 104 5.24 -3.67 -7.64
N THR A 105 4.34 -4.53 -8.13
CA THR A 105 4.61 -5.54 -9.15
C THR A 105 3.49 -5.61 -10.18
N HIS A 106 3.83 -5.80 -11.47
CA HIS A 106 2.91 -5.82 -12.60
C HIS A 106 3.11 -7.04 -13.50
N SER A 107 4.08 -7.89 -13.18
CA SER A 107 4.39 -9.13 -13.91
C SER A 107 5.05 -10.15 -12.99
N VAL A 108 5.12 -11.40 -13.43
CA VAL A 108 5.84 -12.48 -12.72
C VAL A 108 7.31 -12.10 -12.50
N ALA A 109 7.98 -11.56 -13.52
CA ALA A 109 9.38 -11.17 -13.43
C ALA A 109 9.60 -10.06 -12.39
N GLU A 110 8.70 -9.08 -12.31
CA GLU A 110 8.74 -8.02 -11.29
C GLU A 110 8.46 -8.58 -9.90
N LEU A 111 7.56 -9.56 -9.78
CA LEU A 111 7.30 -10.24 -8.52
C LEU A 111 8.54 -11.01 -8.03
N ASP A 112 9.18 -11.79 -8.90
CA ASP A 112 10.43 -12.50 -8.56
C ASP A 112 11.52 -11.53 -8.10
N ARG A 113 11.71 -10.45 -8.84
CA ARG A 113 12.63 -9.38 -8.48
C ARG A 113 12.32 -8.77 -7.11
N ALA A 114 11.05 -8.44 -6.85
CA ALA A 114 10.62 -7.90 -5.57
C ALA A 114 10.86 -8.88 -4.43
N LEU A 115 10.53 -10.16 -4.61
CA LEU A 115 10.71 -11.20 -3.59
C LEU A 115 12.19 -11.45 -3.28
N SER A 116 13.10 -11.23 -4.22
CA SER A 116 14.55 -11.44 -4.04
C SER A 116 15.17 -10.56 -2.94
N VAL A 117 14.54 -9.44 -2.60
CA VAL A 117 14.97 -8.54 -1.51
C VAL A 117 14.23 -8.77 -0.20
N HIS A 118 13.34 -9.77 -0.13
CA HIS A 118 12.54 -10.12 1.04
C HIS A 118 11.79 -8.90 1.64
N PRO A 119 10.88 -8.26 0.88
CA PRO A 119 10.14 -7.08 1.32
C PRO A 119 9.14 -7.43 2.42
N SER A 120 8.59 -6.42 3.07
CA SER A 120 7.52 -6.59 4.08
C SER A 120 6.18 -7.00 3.45
N TYR A 121 5.94 -6.60 2.22
CA TYR A 121 4.83 -7.04 1.37
C TYR A 121 5.10 -6.70 -0.10
N VAL A 122 4.34 -7.32 -1.00
CA VAL A 122 4.28 -6.98 -2.42
C VAL A 122 2.86 -6.53 -2.78
N ALA A 123 2.75 -5.55 -3.69
CA ALA A 123 1.48 -5.11 -4.24
C ALA A 123 1.37 -5.53 -5.70
N SER A 124 0.30 -6.21 -6.06
CA SER A 124 0.02 -6.70 -7.40
C SER A 124 -1.15 -5.94 -8.02
N GLY A 125 -0.95 -5.40 -9.19
CA GLY A 125 -1.98 -4.61 -9.91
C GLY A 125 -1.53 -4.12 -11.29
N ALA A 126 -2.44 -3.45 -12.02
CA ALA A 126 -3.86 -3.29 -11.68
C ALA A 126 -4.62 -4.59 -11.89
N ILE A 127 -5.48 -4.98 -10.94
CA ILE A 127 -6.28 -6.21 -11.08
C ILE A 127 -7.41 -6.02 -12.10
N PHE A 128 -8.10 -4.88 -12.02
CA PHE A 128 -9.15 -4.45 -12.94
C PHE A 128 -8.75 -3.16 -13.66
N PRO A 129 -9.46 -2.74 -14.71
CA PRO A 129 -9.23 -1.46 -15.37
C PRO A 129 -9.28 -0.31 -14.38
N THR A 130 -8.33 0.63 -14.50
CA THR A 130 -8.26 1.81 -13.64
C THR A 130 -7.76 3.02 -14.41
N THR A 131 -8.23 4.20 -14.01
CA THR A 131 -7.77 5.50 -14.54
C THR A 131 -6.90 6.27 -13.53
N THR A 132 -6.71 5.73 -12.32
CA THR A 132 -5.94 6.39 -11.25
C THR A 132 -4.47 6.57 -11.59
N LYS A 133 -3.90 5.62 -12.33
CA LYS A 133 -2.53 5.62 -12.83
C LYS A 133 -2.51 5.02 -14.23
N GLN A 134 -1.69 5.60 -15.13
CA GLN A 134 -1.40 4.94 -16.38
C GLN A 134 -0.59 3.67 -16.11
N MET A 135 -1.15 2.52 -16.48
CA MET A 135 -0.56 1.22 -16.19
C MET A 135 0.34 0.78 -17.35
N PRO A 136 1.51 0.18 -17.06
CA PRO A 136 2.42 -0.34 -18.10
C PRO A 136 1.87 -1.61 -18.76
N THR A 137 0.91 -2.29 -18.11
CA THR A 137 0.33 -3.56 -18.56
C THR A 137 -1.19 -3.51 -18.59
N ALA A 138 -1.80 -4.43 -19.33
CA ALA A 138 -3.23 -4.69 -19.23
C ALA A 138 -3.61 -5.15 -17.81
N PRO A 139 -4.89 -5.04 -17.40
CA PRO A 139 -5.36 -5.57 -16.12
C PRO A 139 -4.96 -7.03 -15.93
N GLN A 140 -4.50 -7.37 -14.73
CA GLN A 140 -3.95 -8.70 -14.43
C GLN A 140 -5.05 -9.76 -14.27
N GLY A 141 -6.20 -9.38 -13.72
CA GLY A 141 -7.30 -10.29 -13.43
C GLY A 141 -7.05 -11.23 -12.24
N LEU A 142 -8.09 -11.96 -11.86
CA LEU A 142 -8.09 -12.79 -10.66
C LEU A 142 -7.24 -14.05 -10.79
N ASP A 143 -7.14 -14.63 -11.99
CA ASP A 143 -6.36 -15.86 -12.19
C ASP A 143 -4.86 -15.61 -12.00
N LYS A 144 -4.32 -14.54 -12.59
CA LYS A 144 -2.94 -14.15 -12.33
C LYS A 144 -2.69 -13.76 -10.87
N LEU A 145 -3.68 -13.12 -10.23
CA LEU A 145 -3.57 -12.78 -8.82
C LEU A 145 -3.43 -14.04 -7.94
N ARG A 146 -4.17 -15.11 -8.23
CA ARG A 146 -4.00 -16.41 -7.55
C ARG A 146 -2.59 -16.99 -7.74
N GLU A 147 -2.05 -16.89 -8.94
CA GLU A 147 -0.67 -17.32 -9.23
C GLU A 147 0.34 -16.51 -8.41
N TYR A 148 0.18 -15.19 -8.35
CA TYR A 148 1.04 -14.30 -7.55
C TYR A 148 0.97 -14.60 -6.06
N VAL A 149 -0.20 -14.86 -5.51
CA VAL A 149 -0.36 -15.26 -4.10
C VAL A 149 0.39 -16.56 -3.82
N LYS A 150 0.28 -17.55 -4.70
CA LYS A 150 1.00 -18.82 -4.57
C LYS A 150 2.54 -18.61 -4.66
N GLN A 151 2.98 -17.80 -5.61
CA GLN A 151 4.41 -17.52 -5.82
C GLN A 151 5.03 -16.71 -4.68
N ALA A 152 4.28 -15.83 -4.06
CA ALA A 152 4.73 -15.00 -2.95
C ALA A 152 5.14 -15.81 -1.70
N GLY A 153 4.72 -17.07 -1.58
CA GLY A 153 5.25 -18.03 -0.63
C GLY A 153 5.17 -17.61 0.85
N GLY A 154 4.12 -16.87 1.24
CA GLY A 154 3.95 -16.34 2.60
C GLY A 154 4.29 -14.86 2.77
N THR A 155 4.96 -14.22 1.80
CA THR A 155 5.04 -12.75 1.75
C THR A 155 3.64 -12.18 1.54
N PRO A 156 3.17 -11.22 2.38
CA PRO A 156 1.85 -10.63 2.20
C PRO A 156 1.65 -10.02 0.81
N VAL A 157 0.53 -10.35 0.16
CA VAL A 157 0.16 -9.79 -1.15
C VAL A 157 -0.99 -8.80 -0.97
N VAL A 158 -0.78 -7.59 -1.46
CA VAL A 158 -1.78 -6.53 -1.54
C VAL A 158 -2.30 -6.46 -2.97
N ALA A 159 -3.61 -6.64 -3.17
CA ALA A 159 -4.23 -6.40 -4.46
C ALA A 159 -4.62 -4.93 -4.62
N ILE A 160 -4.34 -4.35 -5.78
CA ILE A 160 -4.66 -2.94 -6.09
C ILE A 160 -5.11 -2.77 -7.54
N GLY A 161 -5.93 -1.77 -7.79
CA GLY A 161 -6.35 -1.34 -9.12
C GLY A 161 -7.76 -1.78 -9.49
N GLY A 162 -8.67 -0.80 -9.56
CA GLY A 162 -10.07 -0.99 -9.91
C GLY A 162 -10.88 -1.77 -8.87
N ILE A 163 -10.43 -1.82 -7.62
CA ILE A 163 -11.09 -2.51 -6.53
C ILE A 163 -12.07 -1.57 -5.83
N ASP A 164 -13.30 -2.05 -5.64
CA ASP A 164 -14.36 -1.43 -4.86
C ASP A 164 -15.18 -2.48 -4.11
N LEU A 165 -16.24 -2.08 -3.41
CA LEU A 165 -17.07 -3.02 -2.64
C LEU A 165 -17.84 -4.04 -3.49
N ASN A 166 -18.02 -3.79 -4.81
CA ASN A 166 -18.74 -4.72 -5.67
C ASN A 166 -17.88 -5.92 -6.08
N ASN A 167 -16.54 -5.79 -6.06
CA ASN A 167 -15.61 -6.83 -6.47
C ASN A 167 -14.64 -7.29 -5.35
N ALA A 168 -14.71 -6.67 -4.17
CA ALA A 168 -13.78 -6.93 -3.07
C ALA A 168 -13.77 -8.38 -2.61
N GLU A 169 -14.95 -9.03 -2.49
CA GLU A 169 -15.06 -10.42 -2.04
C GLU A 169 -14.39 -11.40 -3.01
N GLU A 170 -14.58 -11.22 -4.32
CA GLU A 170 -13.95 -12.08 -5.32
C GLU A 170 -12.42 -11.91 -5.35
N VAL A 171 -11.92 -10.67 -5.06
CA VAL A 171 -10.49 -10.43 -4.92
C VAL A 171 -9.95 -11.12 -3.66
N LEU A 172 -10.63 -11.03 -2.53
CA LEU A 172 -10.24 -11.74 -1.29
C LEU A 172 -10.24 -13.25 -1.47
N ALA A 173 -11.18 -13.80 -2.23
CA ALA A 173 -11.24 -15.23 -2.54
C ALA A 173 -10.00 -15.75 -3.31
N THR A 174 -9.14 -14.88 -3.83
CA THR A 174 -7.84 -15.27 -4.42
C THR A 174 -6.77 -15.60 -3.38
N GLY A 175 -7.00 -15.29 -2.09
CA GLY A 175 -6.07 -15.51 -1.01
C GLY A 175 -5.15 -14.33 -0.70
N VAL A 176 -5.40 -13.14 -1.27
CA VAL A 176 -4.63 -11.94 -0.90
C VAL A 176 -4.86 -11.55 0.55
N SER A 177 -3.85 -10.95 1.16
CA SER A 177 -3.91 -10.52 2.56
C SER A 177 -4.50 -9.11 2.74
N SER A 178 -4.63 -8.34 1.65
CA SER A 178 -5.04 -6.94 1.72
C SER A 178 -5.62 -6.44 0.40
N LEU A 179 -6.58 -5.52 0.52
CA LEU A 179 -7.18 -4.80 -0.58
C LEU A 179 -6.79 -3.32 -0.49
N ALA A 180 -6.06 -2.83 -1.49
CA ALA A 180 -5.70 -1.42 -1.58
C ALA A 180 -6.64 -0.68 -2.54
N VAL A 181 -7.15 0.46 -2.09
CA VAL A 181 -8.09 1.29 -2.84
C VAL A 181 -7.64 2.75 -2.85
N VAL A 182 -7.97 3.45 -3.93
CA VAL A 182 -7.79 4.90 -4.07
C VAL A 182 -9.17 5.56 -4.20
N ARG A 183 -9.77 5.48 -5.37
CA ARG A 183 -11.01 6.18 -5.72
C ARG A 183 -12.22 5.70 -4.92
N ALA A 184 -12.26 4.41 -4.55
CA ALA A 184 -13.32 3.90 -3.68
C ALA A 184 -13.43 4.66 -2.35
N VAL A 185 -12.35 5.30 -1.90
CA VAL A 185 -12.34 6.17 -0.70
C VAL A 185 -12.41 7.65 -1.10
N THR A 186 -11.51 8.10 -1.98
CA THR A 186 -11.33 9.54 -2.26
C THR A 186 -12.49 10.16 -3.02
N GLU A 187 -13.29 9.37 -3.73
CA GLU A 187 -14.50 9.81 -4.46
C GLU A 187 -15.80 9.41 -3.73
N ALA A 188 -15.70 8.76 -2.57
CA ALA A 188 -16.89 8.37 -1.81
C ALA A 188 -17.58 9.55 -1.16
N THR A 189 -18.91 9.53 -1.14
CA THR A 189 -19.71 10.50 -0.36
C THR A 189 -19.48 10.35 1.15
N ASN A 190 -19.26 9.12 1.61
CA ASN A 190 -18.96 8.81 3.01
C ASN A 190 -17.75 7.83 3.10
N PRO A 191 -16.52 8.33 3.03
CA PRO A 191 -15.31 7.51 3.12
C PRO A 191 -15.21 6.66 4.39
N GLU A 192 -15.70 7.15 5.52
CA GLU A 192 -15.67 6.42 6.79
C GLU A 192 -16.55 5.17 6.76
N ALA A 193 -17.71 5.26 6.09
CA ALA A 193 -18.58 4.10 5.87
C ALA A 193 -17.91 3.08 4.93
N VAL A 194 -17.17 3.54 3.93
CA VAL A 194 -16.41 2.66 3.02
C VAL A 194 -15.33 1.90 3.79
N VAL A 195 -14.56 2.57 4.67
CA VAL A 195 -13.56 1.90 5.52
C VAL A 195 -14.19 0.77 6.32
N LYS A 196 -15.32 1.04 6.99
CA LYS A 196 -16.04 0.04 7.81
C LYS A 196 -16.57 -1.11 6.96
N ALA A 197 -17.12 -0.83 5.79
CA ALA A 197 -17.65 -1.87 4.89
C ALA A 197 -16.53 -2.80 4.39
N PHE A 198 -15.38 -2.25 4.00
CA PHE A 198 -14.23 -3.08 3.64
C PHE A 198 -13.73 -3.90 4.84
N GLN A 199 -13.61 -3.32 6.02
CA GLN A 199 -13.14 -4.03 7.21
C GLN A 199 -14.05 -5.18 7.62
N ALA A 200 -15.36 -5.06 7.39
CA ALA A 200 -16.33 -6.14 7.66
C ALA A 200 -16.03 -7.42 6.87
N LEU A 201 -15.40 -7.33 5.70
CA LEU A 201 -15.04 -8.50 4.87
C LEU A 201 -14.03 -9.46 5.54
N TRP A 202 -13.34 -9.04 6.60
CA TRP A 202 -12.42 -9.91 7.37
C TRP A 202 -12.99 -10.38 8.71
N ASN A 203 -14.26 -10.07 8.99
CA ASN A 203 -14.91 -10.44 10.26
C ASN A 203 -15.87 -11.64 10.11
N GLU A 204 -15.92 -12.24 8.90
CA GLU A 204 -16.72 -13.43 8.59
C GLU A 204 -15.97 -14.74 8.84
#